data_b4d4615cf36928621ec66779de2763a1
#
_entry.id   b4d4615cf36928621ec66779de2763a1
#
_cell.length_a   1.000
_cell.length_b   1.000
_cell.length_c   1.000
_cell.angle_alpha   90.00
_cell.angle_beta   90.00
_cell.angle_gamma   90.00
#
_symmetry.space_group_name_H-M   'P 1'
#
loop_
_entity.id
_entity.type
_entity.pdbx_description
1 polymer ?
#
loop_
_entity_poly.entity_id
_entity_poly.type
_entity_poly.pdbx_seq_one_letter_code
_entity_poly.pdbx_strand_id
1 'polypeptide(L)'
;MKKEEFKPYISDEHVQTEFTPTSIIIGILLSVVFGAANAYLGLRVGLTISASIPAAVISMGVLRIILRKNSILESNMVQTIGSAGESLAAGSIFTMPVLFLWSKEGLTEVPSLLTISLLAFFGGILGILFMVPLRNALIVKEHYTLPYPEGTACAEVLLAGESNNSGANTVFAGIGISALIKFIVDGLKIIPSTITATIHSLKTEFSVQVYPALTAVGYICGFNIAAYMFAGGLLGWFVLIPAIVFFGGNSIITPQDIAISQLSASEIWSSYIRYIGAGAVACGGIISLIKSLPLIISTFSSTVRGLKEKNSVTNKRTNINLDIRIVGILIALVILAIWLIPVIPVGLLGAILIAIFGFFFATVSSRMVGLVGSSNNPVSGMTIATLLVTAFIIKSIS
;
A
#
# COMPACT_ATOMS: atom_id res chain seq x y z
N MET A 1 -7.69 -29.17 -21.11
CA MET A 1 -8.02 -29.12 -19.68
C MET A 1 -9.37 -28.46 -19.53
N LYS A 2 -10.39 -29.13 -18.96
CA LYS A 2 -11.66 -28.49 -18.61
C LYS A 2 -11.32 -27.40 -17.57
N LYS A 3 -11.65 -26.14 -17.85
CA LYS A 3 -11.57 -25.07 -16.83
C LYS A 3 -12.52 -25.49 -15.69
N GLU A 4 -11.98 -25.78 -14.53
CA GLU A 4 -12.81 -25.98 -13.35
C GLU A 4 -13.61 -24.71 -13.12
N GLU A 5 -14.92 -24.86 -12.97
CA GLU A 5 -15.82 -23.73 -12.71
C GLU A 5 -15.61 -23.26 -11.26
N PHE A 6 -15.43 -21.97 -11.07
CA PHE A 6 -15.28 -21.38 -9.74
C PHE A 6 -16.50 -21.70 -8.87
N LYS A 7 -16.28 -22.33 -7.72
CA LYS A 7 -17.31 -22.60 -6.72
C LYS A 7 -17.04 -21.75 -5.48
N PRO A 8 -17.94 -20.79 -5.14
CA PRO A 8 -17.80 -20.03 -3.91
C PRO A 8 -18.01 -20.94 -2.69
N TYR A 9 -17.33 -20.63 -1.56
CA TYR A 9 -17.48 -21.38 -0.31
C TYR A 9 -18.93 -21.36 0.19
N ILE A 10 -19.58 -20.21 0.13
CA ILE A 10 -21.01 -20.10 0.43
C ILE A 10 -21.76 -20.09 -0.90
N SER A 11 -22.67 -21.06 -1.06
CA SER A 11 -23.43 -21.20 -2.31
C SER A 11 -24.34 -20.01 -2.57
N ASP A 12 -24.68 -19.78 -3.83
CA ASP A 12 -25.56 -18.69 -4.27
C ASP A 12 -26.96 -18.74 -3.65
N GLU A 13 -27.40 -19.97 -3.27
CA GLU A 13 -28.71 -20.22 -2.70
C GLU A 13 -28.76 -19.91 -1.19
N HIS A 14 -27.61 -19.90 -0.52
CA HIS A 14 -27.52 -19.68 0.91
C HIS A 14 -27.38 -18.21 1.24
N VAL A 15 -28.42 -17.59 1.81
CA VAL A 15 -28.41 -16.18 2.21
C VAL A 15 -28.03 -16.07 3.68
N GLN A 16 -26.84 -15.54 3.93
CA GLN A 16 -26.37 -15.20 5.28
C GLN A 16 -26.33 -13.68 5.48
N THR A 17 -26.36 -13.24 6.73
CA THR A 17 -26.16 -11.84 7.09
C THR A 17 -24.73 -11.43 6.78
N GLU A 18 -24.52 -10.36 6.00
CA GLU A 18 -23.19 -9.85 5.66
C GLU A 18 -23.08 -8.34 5.85
N PHE A 19 -24.01 -7.57 5.30
CA PHE A 19 -24.02 -6.12 5.34
C PHE A 19 -24.90 -5.61 6.49
N THR A 20 -24.35 -5.57 7.71
CA THR A 20 -25.06 -5.13 8.91
C THR A 20 -24.48 -3.81 9.43
N PRO A 21 -25.27 -2.97 10.13
CA PRO A 21 -24.74 -1.76 10.76
C PRO A 21 -23.54 -2.06 11.69
N THR A 22 -23.57 -3.21 12.36
CA THR A 22 -22.51 -3.65 13.25
C THR A 22 -21.20 -3.90 12.48
N SER A 23 -21.27 -4.64 11.37
CA SER A 23 -20.07 -4.92 10.54
C SER A 23 -19.50 -3.65 9.94
N ILE A 24 -20.36 -2.71 9.52
CA ILE A 24 -19.93 -1.41 8.99
C ILE A 24 -19.22 -0.57 10.04
N ILE A 25 -19.81 -0.40 11.23
CA ILE A 25 -19.22 0.43 12.30
C ILE A 25 -17.87 -0.15 12.75
N ILE A 26 -17.80 -1.44 13.00
CA ILE A 26 -16.54 -2.08 13.42
C ILE A 26 -15.50 -1.97 12.29
N GLY A 27 -15.90 -2.21 11.04
CA GLY A 27 -15.03 -2.06 9.88
C GLY A 27 -14.48 -0.64 9.73
N ILE A 28 -15.30 0.39 9.89
CA ILE A 28 -14.87 1.81 9.85
C ILE A 28 -13.88 2.10 10.99
N LEU A 29 -14.16 1.64 12.20
CA LEU A 29 -13.25 1.84 13.33
C LEU A 29 -11.88 1.19 13.07
N LEU A 30 -11.86 -0.04 12.57
CA LEU A 30 -10.62 -0.72 12.20
C LEU A 30 -9.91 -0.02 11.02
N SER A 31 -10.67 0.47 10.04
CA SER A 31 -10.14 1.22 8.90
C SER A 31 -9.38 2.48 9.36
N VAL A 32 -9.94 3.23 10.32
CA VAL A 32 -9.27 4.41 10.89
C VAL A 32 -8.00 4.00 11.65
N VAL A 33 -8.08 2.98 12.50
CA VAL A 33 -6.94 2.50 13.30
C VAL A 33 -5.80 1.99 12.40
N PHE A 34 -6.12 1.11 11.45
CA PHE A 34 -5.11 0.55 10.55
C PHE A 34 -4.59 1.56 9.54
N GLY A 35 -5.44 2.48 9.07
CA GLY A 35 -5.02 3.59 8.22
C GLY A 35 -4.01 4.49 8.93
N ALA A 36 -4.29 4.89 10.18
CA ALA A 36 -3.37 5.69 10.98
C ALA A 36 -2.07 4.94 11.30
N ALA A 37 -2.17 3.66 11.68
CA ALA A 37 -0.99 2.83 11.95
C ALA A 37 -0.12 2.66 10.71
N ASN A 38 -0.73 2.40 9.55
CA ASN A 38 0.00 2.22 8.30
C ASN A 38 0.61 3.54 7.81
N ALA A 39 -0.10 4.67 7.96
CA ALA A 39 0.45 5.99 7.67
C ALA A 39 1.69 6.29 8.54
N TYR A 40 1.60 6.05 9.84
CA TYR A 40 2.72 6.23 10.75
C TYR A 40 3.92 5.36 10.39
N LEU A 41 3.69 4.06 10.15
CA LEU A 41 4.76 3.12 9.79
C LEU A 41 5.35 3.44 8.41
N GLY A 42 4.51 3.71 7.43
CA GLY A 42 4.95 4.02 6.08
C GLY A 42 5.82 5.27 5.99
N LEU A 43 5.45 6.34 6.71
CA LEU A 43 6.26 7.56 6.80
C LEU A 43 7.58 7.33 7.55
N ARG A 44 7.61 6.39 8.49
CA ARG A 44 8.80 6.11 9.31
C ARG A 44 9.76 5.13 8.65
N VAL A 45 9.24 4.13 7.97
CA VAL A 45 9.99 2.96 7.45
C VAL A 45 10.03 2.94 5.92
N GLY A 46 9.12 3.65 5.25
CA GLY A 46 8.99 3.62 3.80
C GLY A 46 8.30 2.37 3.26
N LEU A 47 7.64 1.59 4.12
CA LEU A 47 6.92 0.37 3.76
C LEU A 47 5.49 0.40 4.26
N THR A 48 4.60 -0.21 3.52
CA THR A 48 3.22 -0.45 3.92
C THR A 48 3.04 -1.92 4.29
N ILE A 49 2.20 -2.19 5.28
CA ILE A 49 1.95 -3.54 5.80
C ILE A 49 0.48 -3.85 5.58
N SER A 50 0.17 -5.06 5.10
CA SER A 50 -1.21 -5.53 5.03
C SER A 50 -1.78 -5.78 6.43
N ALA A 51 -2.87 -5.09 6.76
CA ALA A 51 -3.63 -5.29 7.97
C ALA A 51 -4.82 -6.25 7.76
N SER A 52 -4.95 -6.85 6.59
CA SER A 52 -6.07 -7.71 6.23
C SER A 52 -6.21 -8.91 7.18
N ILE A 53 -5.11 -9.62 7.47
CA ILE A 53 -5.12 -10.76 8.40
C ILE A 53 -5.43 -10.32 9.84
N PRO A 54 -4.75 -9.31 10.43
CA PRO A 54 -5.13 -8.77 11.73
C PRO A 54 -6.59 -8.32 11.80
N ALA A 55 -7.10 -7.66 10.75
CA ALA A 55 -8.49 -7.24 10.68
C ALA A 55 -9.45 -8.45 10.71
N ALA A 56 -9.14 -9.51 9.98
CA ALA A 56 -9.93 -10.75 10.00
C ALA A 56 -10.00 -11.35 11.39
N VAL A 57 -8.87 -11.47 12.08
CA VAL A 57 -8.81 -12.05 13.45
C VAL A 57 -9.55 -11.17 14.46
N ILE A 58 -9.33 -9.86 14.43
CA ILE A 58 -10.01 -8.92 15.34
C ILE A 58 -11.52 -8.94 15.07
N SER A 59 -11.93 -8.98 13.79
CA SER A 59 -13.35 -9.05 13.42
C SER A 59 -14.03 -10.26 14.01
N MET A 60 -13.40 -11.44 13.89
CA MET A 60 -13.92 -12.67 14.49
C MET A 60 -13.96 -12.58 16.01
N GLY A 61 -12.90 -12.08 16.64
CA GLY A 61 -12.85 -11.90 18.10
C GLY A 61 -13.98 -11.01 18.61
N VAL A 62 -14.17 -9.85 17.98
CA VAL A 62 -15.22 -8.89 18.40
C VAL A 62 -16.61 -9.44 18.13
N LEU A 63 -16.87 -9.97 16.93
CA LEU A 63 -18.20 -10.45 16.56
C LEU A 63 -18.60 -11.69 17.38
N ARG A 64 -17.71 -12.66 17.58
CA ARG A 64 -18.04 -13.90 18.28
C ARG A 64 -18.00 -13.79 19.79
N ILE A 65 -16.91 -13.20 20.34
CA ILE A 65 -16.69 -13.18 21.80
C ILE A 65 -17.54 -12.09 22.44
N ILE A 66 -17.55 -10.88 21.87
CA ILE A 66 -18.23 -9.72 22.46
C ILE A 66 -19.71 -9.71 22.06
N LEU A 67 -19.99 -9.83 20.75
CA LEU A 67 -21.34 -9.65 20.21
C LEU A 67 -22.10 -10.98 20.01
N ARG A 68 -21.44 -12.13 20.24
CA ARG A 68 -22.01 -13.48 20.12
C ARG A 68 -22.68 -13.74 18.76
N LYS A 69 -22.19 -13.12 17.72
CA LYS A 69 -22.62 -13.30 16.32
C LYS A 69 -21.69 -14.28 15.62
N ASN A 70 -22.23 -15.21 14.84
CA ASN A 70 -21.46 -16.27 14.19
C ASN A 70 -21.65 -16.24 12.67
N SER A 71 -21.40 -15.09 12.04
CA SER A 71 -21.44 -14.96 10.59
C SER A 71 -20.05 -14.68 10.02
N ILE A 72 -19.56 -15.63 9.22
CA ILE A 72 -18.28 -15.49 8.50
C ILE A 72 -18.33 -14.33 7.50
N LEU A 73 -19.51 -14.07 6.88
CA LEU A 73 -19.67 -12.98 5.94
C LEU A 73 -19.63 -11.62 6.63
N GLU A 74 -20.20 -11.46 7.83
CA GLU A 74 -20.03 -10.22 8.63
C GLU A 74 -18.56 -10.02 8.99
N SER A 75 -17.83 -11.08 9.37
CA SER A 75 -16.39 -11.00 9.67
C SER A 75 -15.57 -10.58 8.44
N ASN A 76 -15.90 -11.14 7.28
CA ASN A 76 -15.27 -10.76 6.01
C ASN A 76 -15.57 -9.30 5.63
N MET A 77 -16.80 -8.82 5.86
CA MET A 77 -17.17 -7.43 5.63
C MET A 77 -16.35 -6.47 6.52
N VAL A 78 -16.22 -6.77 7.80
CA VAL A 78 -15.40 -6.00 8.75
C VAL A 78 -13.94 -5.99 8.30
N GLN A 79 -13.39 -7.13 7.91
CA GLN A 79 -12.02 -7.25 7.41
C GLN A 79 -11.82 -6.41 6.15
N THR A 80 -12.74 -6.48 5.19
CA THR A 80 -12.65 -5.77 3.92
C THR A 80 -12.70 -4.24 4.13
N ILE A 81 -13.63 -3.75 4.97
CA ILE A 81 -13.72 -2.32 5.28
C ILE A 81 -12.47 -1.89 6.08
N GLY A 82 -12.02 -2.71 7.04
CA GLY A 82 -10.84 -2.43 7.85
C GLY A 82 -9.56 -2.29 7.01
N SER A 83 -9.37 -3.17 6.02
CA SER A 83 -8.20 -3.12 5.15
C SER A 83 -8.24 -1.98 4.12
N ALA A 84 -9.42 -1.41 3.84
CA ALA A 84 -9.52 -0.26 2.94
C ALA A 84 -8.77 0.98 3.47
N GLY A 85 -8.76 1.19 4.80
CA GLY A 85 -8.02 2.30 5.42
C GLY A 85 -6.51 2.20 5.24
N GLU A 86 -5.95 1.00 5.37
CA GLU A 86 -4.52 0.79 5.11
C GLU A 86 -4.16 1.08 3.66
N SER A 87 -4.98 0.62 2.72
CA SER A 87 -4.77 0.80 1.29
C SER A 87 -4.81 2.28 0.90
N LEU A 88 -5.75 3.04 1.48
CA LEU A 88 -5.85 4.49 1.29
C LEU A 88 -4.62 5.22 1.86
N ALA A 89 -4.16 4.83 3.06
CA ALA A 89 -2.96 5.36 3.66
C ALA A 89 -1.72 5.08 2.80
N ALA A 90 -1.60 3.87 2.23
CA ALA A 90 -0.50 3.51 1.34
C ALA A 90 -0.39 4.45 0.13
N GLY A 91 -1.50 4.80 -0.52
CA GLY A 91 -1.52 5.78 -1.61
C GLY A 91 -1.01 7.16 -1.19
N SER A 92 -1.41 7.62 -0.02
CA SER A 92 -1.04 8.94 0.51
C SER A 92 0.43 9.03 0.94
N ILE A 93 1.00 7.98 1.51
CA ILE A 93 2.38 7.94 2.02
C ILE A 93 3.41 8.24 0.93
N PHE A 94 3.19 7.77 -0.28
CA PHE A 94 4.15 7.94 -1.39
C PHE A 94 4.01 9.27 -2.13
N THR A 95 2.93 10.02 -1.94
CA THR A 95 2.65 11.24 -2.68
C THR A 95 2.67 12.50 -1.80
N MET A 96 2.03 12.46 -0.63
CA MET A 96 1.85 13.64 0.22
C MET A 96 3.16 14.25 0.74
N PRO A 97 4.20 13.49 1.14
CA PRO A 97 5.44 14.07 1.64
C PRO A 97 6.09 15.06 0.68
N VAL A 98 5.95 14.85 -0.62
CA VAL A 98 6.52 15.75 -1.65
C VAL A 98 5.91 17.15 -1.55
N LEU A 99 4.60 17.25 -1.32
CA LEU A 99 3.92 18.55 -1.18
C LEU A 99 4.43 19.33 0.04
N PHE A 100 4.69 18.64 1.15
CA PHE A 100 5.27 19.27 2.34
C PHE A 100 6.73 19.69 2.14
N LEU A 101 7.51 18.91 1.37
CA LEU A 101 8.89 19.29 1.03
C LEU A 101 8.90 20.52 0.14
N TRP A 102 8.10 20.57 -0.90
CA TRP A 102 7.98 21.74 -1.78
C TRP A 102 7.48 22.98 -1.05
N SER A 103 6.60 22.81 -0.08
CA SER A 103 6.16 23.93 0.78
C SER A 103 7.31 24.47 1.64
N LYS A 104 8.19 23.62 2.17
CA LYS A 104 9.38 24.07 2.90
C LYS A 104 10.38 24.81 2.02
N GLU A 105 10.44 24.46 0.75
CA GLU A 105 11.29 25.14 -0.26
C GLU A 105 10.61 26.40 -0.83
N GLY A 106 9.40 26.74 -0.37
CA GLY A 106 8.66 27.91 -0.84
C GLY A 106 8.07 27.78 -2.24
N LEU A 107 8.04 26.56 -2.80
CA LEU A 107 7.52 26.29 -4.14
C LEU A 107 5.99 26.18 -4.16
N THR A 108 5.39 25.78 -3.06
CA THR A 108 3.93 25.64 -2.92
C THR A 108 3.49 26.06 -1.53
N GLU A 109 2.18 26.33 -1.37
CA GLU A 109 1.58 26.47 -0.04
C GLU A 109 1.47 25.11 0.66
N VAL A 110 1.41 25.14 2.01
CA VAL A 110 1.18 23.93 2.81
C VAL A 110 -0.21 23.38 2.44
N PRO A 111 -0.32 22.10 2.01
CA PRO A 111 -1.61 21.55 1.66
C PRO A 111 -2.55 21.52 2.87
N SER A 112 -3.75 22.07 2.72
CA SER A 112 -4.75 22.07 3.78
C SER A 112 -5.24 20.66 4.09
N LEU A 113 -5.68 20.40 5.32
CA LEU A 113 -6.27 19.12 5.68
C LEU A 113 -7.48 18.78 4.78
N LEU A 114 -8.25 19.79 4.37
CA LEU A 114 -9.37 19.62 3.46
C LEU A 114 -8.90 19.13 2.08
N THR A 115 -7.82 19.73 1.53
CA THR A 115 -7.24 19.31 0.25
C THR A 115 -6.79 17.84 0.30
N ILE A 116 -6.05 17.46 1.35
CA ILE A 116 -5.58 16.08 1.54
C ILE A 116 -6.76 15.11 1.64
N SER A 117 -7.78 15.48 2.43
CA SER A 117 -8.98 14.65 2.63
C SER A 117 -9.77 14.47 1.34
N LEU A 118 -9.94 15.53 0.55
CA LEU A 118 -10.64 15.46 -0.75
C LEU A 118 -9.86 14.62 -1.77
N LEU A 119 -8.53 14.76 -1.83
CA LEU A 119 -7.70 13.94 -2.72
C LEU A 119 -7.80 12.46 -2.35
N ALA A 120 -7.72 12.12 -1.06
CA ALA A 120 -7.88 10.76 -0.58
C ALA A 120 -9.30 10.22 -0.86
N PHE A 121 -10.33 11.01 -0.64
CA PHE A 121 -11.71 10.64 -0.88
C PHE A 121 -11.99 10.34 -2.36
N PHE A 122 -11.65 11.26 -3.26
CA PHE A 122 -11.86 11.06 -4.69
C PHE A 122 -10.98 9.95 -5.26
N GLY A 123 -9.72 9.85 -4.80
CA GLY A 123 -8.83 8.74 -5.18
C GLY A 123 -9.39 7.39 -4.76
N GLY A 124 -9.90 7.27 -3.54
CA GLY A 124 -10.54 6.05 -3.05
C GLY A 124 -11.78 5.67 -3.85
N ILE A 125 -12.67 6.63 -4.12
CA ILE A 125 -13.87 6.38 -4.95
C ILE A 125 -13.50 5.95 -6.37
N LEU A 126 -12.54 6.64 -7.02
CA LEU A 126 -12.10 6.26 -8.37
C LEU A 126 -11.50 4.86 -8.38
N GLY A 127 -10.68 4.49 -7.37
CA GLY A 127 -10.11 3.15 -7.26
C GLY A 127 -11.18 2.07 -7.20
N ILE A 128 -12.22 2.27 -6.38
CA ILE A 128 -13.37 1.35 -6.29
C ILE A 128 -14.12 1.27 -7.62
N LEU A 129 -14.45 2.42 -8.23
CA LEU A 129 -15.19 2.46 -9.49
C LEU A 129 -14.43 1.80 -10.64
N PHE A 130 -13.11 1.96 -10.70
CA PHE A 130 -12.28 1.29 -11.69
C PHE A 130 -12.19 -0.22 -11.46
N MET A 131 -12.28 -0.68 -10.20
CA MET A 131 -12.23 -2.11 -9.89
C MET A 131 -13.52 -2.86 -10.23
N VAL A 132 -14.69 -2.22 -10.18
CA VAL A 132 -15.99 -2.88 -10.47
C VAL A 132 -16.00 -3.63 -11.80
N PRO A 133 -15.62 -3.04 -12.96
CA PRO A 133 -15.57 -3.77 -14.22
C PRO A 133 -14.47 -4.84 -14.26
N LEU A 134 -13.38 -4.67 -13.50
CA LEU A 134 -12.25 -5.60 -13.47
C LEU A 134 -12.54 -6.86 -12.64
N ARG A 135 -13.42 -6.76 -11.63
CA ARG A 135 -13.72 -7.84 -10.69
C ARG A 135 -14.00 -9.18 -11.35
N ASN A 136 -14.90 -9.21 -12.31
CA ASN A 136 -15.29 -10.46 -12.95
C ASN A 136 -14.11 -11.08 -13.74
N ALA A 137 -13.31 -10.26 -14.40
CA ALA A 137 -12.16 -10.73 -15.16
C ALA A 137 -11.06 -11.28 -14.24
N LEU A 138 -10.65 -10.49 -13.23
CA LEU A 138 -9.47 -10.80 -12.41
C LEU A 138 -9.77 -11.75 -11.25
N ILE A 139 -10.93 -11.63 -10.61
CA ILE A 139 -11.25 -12.43 -9.40
C ILE A 139 -11.98 -13.71 -9.76
N VAL A 140 -12.92 -13.68 -10.73
CA VAL A 140 -13.75 -14.86 -11.07
C VAL A 140 -13.12 -15.68 -12.20
N LYS A 141 -12.85 -15.06 -13.35
CA LYS A 141 -12.35 -15.80 -14.54
C LYS A 141 -10.89 -16.26 -14.38
N GLU A 142 -10.06 -15.46 -13.73
CA GLU A 142 -8.64 -15.76 -13.50
C GLU A 142 -8.36 -16.32 -12.09
N HIS A 143 -9.39 -16.81 -11.39
CA HIS A 143 -9.28 -17.32 -10.02
C HIS A 143 -8.13 -18.33 -9.81
N TYR A 144 -7.95 -19.26 -10.74
CA TYR A 144 -6.92 -20.29 -10.65
C TYR A 144 -5.54 -19.83 -11.15
N THR A 145 -5.46 -18.69 -11.82
CA THR A 145 -4.20 -18.13 -12.34
C THR A 145 -3.64 -17.01 -11.45
N LEU A 146 -4.51 -16.36 -10.70
CA LEU A 146 -4.14 -15.32 -9.73
C LEU A 146 -4.38 -15.86 -8.32
N PRO A 147 -3.32 -16.22 -7.57
CA PRO A 147 -3.46 -16.87 -6.26
C PRO A 147 -3.98 -15.94 -5.16
N TYR A 148 -3.90 -14.62 -5.32
CA TYR A 148 -4.26 -13.63 -4.29
C TYR A 148 -3.76 -14.02 -2.89
N PRO A 149 -2.43 -14.11 -2.66
CA PRO A 149 -1.87 -14.80 -1.51
C PRO A 149 -2.38 -14.26 -0.17
N GLU A 150 -2.50 -12.94 -0.02
CA GLU A 150 -3.01 -12.33 1.21
C GLU A 150 -4.52 -12.51 1.36
N GLY A 151 -5.28 -12.39 0.27
CA GLY A 151 -6.73 -12.63 0.30
C GLY A 151 -7.06 -14.09 0.62
N THR A 152 -6.32 -15.03 0.04
CA THR A 152 -6.44 -16.47 0.34
C THR A 152 -6.10 -16.75 1.80
N ALA A 153 -5.00 -16.19 2.32
CA ALA A 153 -4.65 -16.34 3.73
C ALA A 153 -5.73 -15.75 4.66
N CYS A 154 -6.33 -14.61 4.31
CA CYS A 154 -7.46 -14.05 5.05
C CYS A 154 -8.67 -14.99 5.05
N ALA A 155 -9.00 -15.57 3.91
CA ALA A 155 -10.11 -16.53 3.81
C ALA A 155 -9.83 -17.76 4.67
N GLU A 156 -8.63 -18.31 4.62
CA GLU A 156 -8.23 -19.46 5.46
C GLU A 156 -8.30 -19.13 6.96
N VAL A 157 -7.88 -17.93 7.36
CA VAL A 157 -8.00 -17.47 8.76
C VAL A 157 -9.46 -17.37 9.18
N LEU A 158 -10.33 -16.82 8.34
CA LEU A 158 -11.78 -16.75 8.63
C LEU A 158 -12.41 -18.14 8.76
N LEU A 159 -12.03 -19.06 7.87
CA LEU A 159 -12.50 -20.47 7.90
C LEU A 159 -11.99 -21.23 9.13
N ALA A 160 -10.70 -21.11 9.44
CA ALA A 160 -10.10 -21.72 10.62
C ALA A 160 -10.70 -21.14 11.91
N GLY A 161 -11.00 -19.85 11.92
CA GLY A 161 -11.68 -19.22 13.03
C GLY A 161 -13.11 -19.69 13.24
N GLU A 162 -13.80 -20.19 12.22
CA GLU A 162 -15.12 -20.80 12.35
C GLU A 162 -15.06 -22.10 13.15
N SER A 163 -13.96 -22.82 13.06
CA SER A 163 -13.78 -24.13 13.71
C SER A 163 -13.13 -24.09 15.10
N ASN A 164 -12.30 -23.08 15.44
CA ASN A 164 -11.57 -23.02 16.72
C ASN A 164 -11.14 -21.60 17.13
N ASN A 165 -11.30 -21.27 18.41
CA ASN A 165 -10.98 -19.96 19.01
C ASN A 165 -9.46 -19.67 19.21
N SER A 166 -8.54 -20.55 18.77
CA SER A 166 -7.11 -20.47 19.11
C SER A 166 -6.38 -19.30 18.44
N GLY A 167 -6.77 -18.91 17.24
CA GLY A 167 -6.09 -17.84 16.47
C GLY A 167 -6.26 -16.44 17.09
N ALA A 168 -7.44 -16.12 17.59
CA ALA A 168 -7.73 -14.81 18.19
C ALA A 168 -6.87 -14.53 19.42
N ASN A 169 -6.70 -15.53 20.31
CA ASN A 169 -5.89 -15.39 21.52
C ASN A 169 -4.43 -15.07 21.20
N THR A 170 -3.87 -15.67 20.15
CA THR A 170 -2.48 -15.41 19.73
C THR A 170 -2.30 -13.96 19.26
N VAL A 171 -3.26 -13.43 18.51
CA VAL A 171 -3.19 -12.03 18.04
C VAL A 171 -3.34 -11.04 19.20
N PHE A 172 -4.30 -11.26 20.11
CA PHE A 172 -4.46 -10.38 21.26
C PHE A 172 -3.25 -10.46 22.21
N ALA A 173 -2.66 -11.64 22.40
CA ALA A 173 -1.40 -11.78 23.13
C ALA A 173 -0.25 -11.02 22.45
N GLY A 174 -0.13 -11.11 21.11
CA GLY A 174 0.86 -10.37 20.33
C GLY A 174 0.70 -8.86 20.46
N ILE A 175 -0.53 -8.35 20.40
CA ILE A 175 -0.82 -6.91 20.62
C ILE A 175 -0.39 -6.51 22.04
N GLY A 176 -0.76 -7.29 23.05
CA GLY A 176 -0.40 -7.00 24.43
C GLY A 176 1.10 -6.98 24.68
N ILE A 177 1.83 -7.97 24.16
CA ILE A 177 3.30 -8.06 24.28
C ILE A 177 3.96 -6.87 23.55
N SER A 178 3.52 -6.55 22.34
CA SER A 178 4.07 -5.44 21.57
C SER A 178 3.82 -4.09 22.24
N ALA A 179 2.63 -3.89 22.79
CA ALA A 179 2.28 -2.69 23.54
C ALA A 179 3.13 -2.57 24.81
N LEU A 180 3.36 -3.68 25.54
CA LEU A 180 4.21 -3.71 26.72
C LEU A 180 5.66 -3.34 26.39
N ILE A 181 6.24 -3.96 25.35
CA ILE A 181 7.60 -3.63 24.90
C ILE A 181 7.68 -2.14 24.50
N LYS A 182 6.70 -1.65 23.75
CA LYS A 182 6.65 -0.26 23.34
C LYS A 182 6.56 0.70 24.53
N PHE A 183 5.78 0.35 25.55
CA PHE A 183 5.68 1.12 26.77
C PHE A 183 7.01 1.12 27.56
N ILE A 184 7.73 -0.01 27.62
CA ILE A 184 9.05 -0.10 28.28
C ILE A 184 10.09 0.75 27.56
N VAL A 185 10.11 0.73 26.21
CA VAL A 185 11.09 1.44 25.38
C VAL A 185 10.79 2.94 25.35
N ASP A 186 9.58 3.35 25.00
CA ASP A 186 9.24 4.75 24.74
C ASP A 186 8.63 5.45 25.98
N GLY A 187 7.86 4.73 26.79
CA GLY A 187 7.20 5.24 27.98
C GLY A 187 8.16 5.32 29.17
N LEU A 188 8.70 4.18 29.58
CA LEU A 188 9.59 4.08 30.72
C LEU A 188 11.06 4.41 30.37
N LYS A 189 11.43 4.34 29.07
CA LYS A 189 12.80 4.59 28.58
C LYS A 189 13.88 3.73 29.26
N ILE A 190 13.51 2.53 29.70
CA ILE A 190 14.43 1.59 30.37
C ILE A 190 15.40 1.00 29.34
N ILE A 191 14.90 0.70 28.15
CA ILE A 191 15.69 0.18 27.03
C ILE A 191 15.83 1.30 25.99
N PRO A 192 17.05 1.57 25.48
CA PRO A 192 17.23 2.57 24.44
C PRO A 192 16.48 2.13 23.16
N SER A 193 15.79 3.07 22.53
CA SER A 193 15.06 2.82 21.27
C SER A 193 15.98 2.48 20.10
N THR A 194 17.25 2.91 20.18
CA THR A 194 18.27 2.67 19.16
C THR A 194 19.61 2.36 19.86
N ILE A 195 20.22 1.28 19.45
CA ILE A 195 21.57 0.88 19.89
C ILE A 195 22.50 1.09 18.71
N THR A 196 23.47 2.00 18.83
CA THR A 196 24.40 2.37 17.76
C THR A 196 25.83 2.03 18.15
N ALA A 197 26.55 1.36 17.27
CA ALA A 197 27.98 1.10 17.38
C ALA A 197 28.71 1.81 16.22
N THR A 198 29.51 2.82 16.54
CA THR A 198 30.31 3.57 15.57
C THR A 198 31.65 2.92 15.31
N ILE A 199 32.01 2.74 14.05
CA ILE A 199 33.30 2.21 13.60
C ILE A 199 34.11 3.38 13.04
N HIS A 200 34.88 4.03 13.91
CA HIS A 200 35.61 5.25 13.56
C HIS A 200 36.62 5.06 12.41
N SER A 201 37.26 3.89 12.30
CA SER A 201 38.24 3.58 11.24
C SER A 201 37.64 3.59 9.84
N LEU A 202 36.35 3.23 9.69
CA LEU A 202 35.63 3.20 8.42
C LEU A 202 34.65 4.37 8.26
N LYS A 203 34.60 5.26 9.25
CA LYS A 203 33.58 6.32 9.32
C LYS A 203 32.16 5.82 9.06
N THR A 204 31.83 4.65 9.58
CA THR A 204 30.52 4.02 9.47
C THR A 204 29.95 3.71 10.84
N GLU A 205 28.68 3.41 10.88
CA GLU A 205 27.98 3.00 12.10
C GLU A 205 27.04 1.81 11.82
N PHE A 206 26.91 0.96 12.82
CA PHE A 206 25.94 -0.11 12.85
C PHE A 206 24.90 0.21 13.91
N SER A 207 23.64 0.31 13.50
CA SER A 207 22.54 0.70 14.37
C SER A 207 21.40 -0.31 14.31
N VAL A 208 20.88 -0.65 15.48
CA VAL A 208 19.71 -1.54 15.64
C VAL A 208 18.62 -0.78 16.38
N GLN A 209 17.43 -0.74 15.79
CA GLN A 209 16.26 -0.18 16.46
C GLN A 209 15.49 -1.28 17.21
N VAL A 210 15.24 -1.05 18.49
CA VAL A 210 14.39 -1.91 19.34
C VAL A 210 12.93 -1.53 19.12
N TYR A 211 12.36 -2.02 18.02
CA TYR A 211 11.01 -1.64 17.59
C TYR A 211 10.22 -2.86 17.13
N PRO A 212 9.25 -3.38 17.93
CA PRO A 212 8.51 -4.60 17.62
C PRO A 212 7.83 -4.58 16.24
N ALA A 213 7.34 -3.43 15.81
CA ALA A 213 6.70 -3.30 14.52
C ALA A 213 7.68 -3.57 13.36
N LEU A 214 8.96 -3.13 13.46
CA LEU A 214 9.97 -3.42 12.43
C LEU A 214 10.31 -4.91 12.37
N THR A 215 10.39 -5.56 13.52
CA THR A 215 10.60 -7.02 13.59
C THR A 215 9.43 -7.76 12.95
N ALA A 216 8.21 -7.33 13.22
CA ALA A 216 7.00 -7.90 12.60
C ALA A 216 6.98 -7.68 11.07
N VAL A 217 7.36 -6.50 10.59
CA VAL A 217 7.50 -6.22 9.15
C VAL A 217 8.48 -7.18 8.51
N GLY A 218 9.67 -7.37 9.09
CA GLY A 218 10.66 -8.30 8.57
C GLY A 218 10.14 -9.73 8.51
N TYR A 219 9.36 -10.16 9.51
CA TYR A 219 8.74 -11.47 9.54
C TYR A 219 7.65 -11.62 8.45
N ILE A 220 6.77 -10.64 8.29
CA ILE A 220 5.67 -10.65 7.31
C ILE A 220 6.21 -10.61 5.87
N CYS A 221 7.19 -9.74 5.59
CA CYS A 221 7.81 -9.63 4.27
C CYS A 221 8.61 -10.89 3.88
N GLY A 222 9.02 -11.67 4.88
CA GLY A 222 9.77 -12.90 4.68
C GLY A 222 11.27 -12.67 4.45
N PHE A 223 12.02 -13.76 4.55
CA PHE A 223 13.50 -13.75 4.54
C PHE A 223 14.08 -13.11 3.28
N ASN A 224 13.53 -13.39 2.10
CA ASN A 224 14.10 -12.89 0.86
C ASN A 224 14.07 -11.36 0.77
N ILE A 225 12.91 -10.76 1.07
CA ILE A 225 12.76 -9.29 1.03
C ILE A 225 13.58 -8.65 2.13
N ALA A 226 13.54 -9.19 3.35
CA ALA A 226 14.35 -8.72 4.47
C ALA A 226 15.86 -8.79 4.15
N ALA A 227 16.31 -9.85 3.47
CA ALA A 227 17.70 -10.00 3.04
C ALA A 227 18.11 -8.96 2.00
N TYR A 228 17.25 -8.64 1.03
CA TYR A 228 17.52 -7.54 0.07
C TYR A 228 17.64 -6.19 0.76
N MET A 229 16.75 -5.90 1.72
CA MET A 229 16.80 -4.65 2.49
C MET A 229 18.09 -4.57 3.32
N PHE A 230 18.45 -5.66 3.98
CA PHE A 230 19.68 -5.76 4.76
C PHE A 230 20.94 -5.61 3.88
N ALA A 231 20.97 -6.28 2.72
CA ALA A 231 22.04 -6.15 1.75
C ALA A 231 22.20 -4.72 1.22
N GLY A 232 21.07 -4.03 0.94
CA GLY A 232 21.08 -2.61 0.57
C GLY A 232 21.63 -1.71 1.69
N GLY A 233 21.26 -1.99 2.94
CA GLY A 233 21.81 -1.32 4.12
C GLY A 233 23.32 -1.54 4.26
N LEU A 234 23.79 -2.80 4.14
CA LEU A 234 25.22 -3.13 4.17
C LEU A 234 25.99 -2.41 3.05
N LEU A 235 25.46 -2.43 1.83
CA LEU A 235 26.06 -1.73 0.70
C LEU A 235 26.21 -0.23 0.98
N GLY A 236 25.15 0.42 1.47
CA GLY A 236 25.14 1.85 1.78
C GLY A 236 26.15 2.20 2.88
N TRP A 237 26.02 1.54 4.03
CA TRP A 237 26.77 1.91 5.23
C TRP A 237 28.21 1.38 5.23
N PHE A 238 28.46 0.15 4.78
CA PHE A 238 29.77 -0.49 4.90
C PHE A 238 30.61 -0.45 3.63
N VAL A 239 30.02 -0.12 2.48
CA VAL A 239 30.75 -0.02 1.22
C VAL A 239 30.77 1.41 0.70
N LEU A 240 29.60 2.01 0.49
CA LEU A 240 29.53 3.33 -0.16
C LEU A 240 30.00 4.47 0.73
N ILE A 241 29.63 4.51 2.02
CA ILE A 241 30.11 5.56 2.95
C ILE A 241 31.64 5.51 3.07
N PRO A 242 32.29 4.38 3.39
CA PRO A 242 33.74 4.31 3.41
C PRO A 242 34.40 4.68 2.07
N ALA A 243 33.81 4.26 0.95
CA ALA A 243 34.31 4.62 -0.38
C ALA A 243 34.25 6.12 -0.65
N ILE A 244 33.12 6.78 -0.31
CA ILE A 244 32.98 8.24 -0.43
C ILE A 244 34.02 8.97 0.43
N VAL A 245 34.25 8.50 1.65
CA VAL A 245 35.26 9.09 2.53
C VAL A 245 36.67 8.88 1.99
N PHE A 246 36.97 7.67 1.50
CA PHE A 246 38.29 7.33 0.97
C PHE A 246 38.65 8.11 -0.30
N PHE A 247 37.73 8.19 -1.26
CA PHE A 247 37.96 8.90 -2.52
C PHE A 247 37.72 10.41 -2.40
N GLY A 248 36.79 10.86 -1.55
CA GLY A 248 36.43 12.27 -1.37
C GLY A 248 37.45 13.03 -0.50
N GLY A 249 38.02 12.38 0.51
CA GLY A 249 39.06 13.00 1.36
C GLY A 249 38.71 14.40 1.86
N ASN A 250 39.54 15.37 1.58
CA ASN A 250 39.36 16.77 1.95
C ASN A 250 38.60 17.61 0.91
N SER A 251 38.03 16.98 -0.11
CA SER A 251 37.24 17.68 -1.10
C SER A 251 35.89 18.13 -0.54
N ILE A 252 35.47 19.33 -0.93
CA ILE A 252 34.13 19.86 -0.67
C ILE A 252 33.26 19.53 -1.89
N ILE A 253 32.22 18.71 -1.70
CA ILE A 253 31.33 18.29 -2.78
C ILE A 253 29.91 18.69 -2.41
N THR A 254 29.25 19.39 -3.33
CA THR A 254 27.82 19.74 -3.19
C THR A 254 26.97 18.49 -2.84
N PRO A 255 26.01 18.56 -1.91
CA PRO A 255 25.39 19.77 -1.31
C PRO A 255 26.03 20.28 -0.01
N GLN A 256 27.18 19.77 0.39
CA GLN A 256 27.85 20.17 1.63
C GLN A 256 28.91 21.24 1.40
N ASP A 257 29.07 22.14 2.36
CA ASP A 257 30.05 23.23 2.33
C ASP A 257 31.33 22.92 3.13
N ILE A 258 31.42 21.70 3.70
CA ILE A 258 32.57 21.23 4.46
C ILE A 258 33.17 19.98 3.80
N ALA A 259 34.44 19.72 4.11
CA ALA A 259 35.15 18.56 3.55
C ALA A 259 34.50 17.24 3.97
N ILE A 260 34.46 16.28 3.04
CA ILE A 260 33.87 14.94 3.30
C ILE A 260 34.52 14.26 4.51
N SER A 261 35.82 14.46 4.70
CA SER A 261 36.55 13.93 5.86
C SER A 261 36.05 14.44 7.21
N GLN A 262 35.36 15.57 7.24
CA GLN A 262 34.81 16.17 8.46
C GLN A 262 33.36 15.77 8.74
N LEU A 263 32.66 15.21 7.73
CA LEU A 263 31.28 14.78 7.87
C LEU A 263 31.17 13.52 8.74
N SER A 264 30.10 13.42 9.50
CA SER A 264 29.68 12.19 10.18
C SER A 264 29.09 11.18 9.19
N ALA A 265 28.98 9.91 9.59
CA ALA A 265 28.38 8.87 8.77
C ALA A 265 26.93 9.19 8.38
N SER A 266 26.15 9.75 9.33
CA SER A 266 24.75 10.12 9.09
C SER A 266 24.62 11.34 8.16
N GLU A 267 25.53 12.28 8.18
CA GLU A 267 25.58 13.41 7.25
C GLU A 267 25.94 12.95 5.84
N ILE A 268 26.91 12.06 5.69
CA ILE A 268 27.25 11.43 4.40
C ILE A 268 26.05 10.65 3.84
N TRP A 269 25.38 9.89 4.72
CA TRP A 269 24.17 9.17 4.31
C TRP A 269 23.08 10.12 3.80
N SER A 270 22.76 11.17 4.56
CA SER A 270 21.70 12.11 4.19
C SER A 270 21.99 12.93 2.92
N SER A 271 23.26 13.25 2.70
CA SER A 271 23.70 14.13 1.60
C SER A 271 24.02 13.38 0.31
N TYR A 272 24.43 12.12 0.38
CA TYR A 272 24.87 11.37 -0.80
C TYR A 272 24.16 10.02 -0.95
N ILE A 273 24.20 9.15 0.06
CA ILE A 273 23.66 7.78 -0.06
C ILE A 273 22.16 7.79 -0.30
N ARG A 274 21.43 8.67 0.37
CA ARG A 274 19.99 8.81 0.19
C ARG A 274 19.60 9.11 -1.27
N TYR A 275 20.38 9.95 -1.95
CA TYR A 275 20.13 10.28 -3.37
C TYR A 275 20.52 9.13 -4.31
N ILE A 276 21.60 8.42 -4.02
CA ILE A 276 21.96 7.18 -4.74
C ILE A 276 20.83 6.16 -4.60
N GLY A 277 20.33 5.95 -3.38
CA GLY A 277 19.20 5.06 -3.10
C GLY A 277 17.91 5.49 -3.82
N ALA A 278 17.60 6.79 -3.81
CA ALA A 278 16.44 7.33 -4.53
C ALA A 278 16.54 7.08 -6.05
N GLY A 279 17.73 7.30 -6.64
CA GLY A 279 17.98 6.99 -8.05
C GLY A 279 17.83 5.49 -8.36
N ALA A 280 18.32 4.62 -7.48
CA ALA A 280 18.16 3.17 -7.62
C ALA A 280 16.68 2.75 -7.57
N VAL A 281 15.89 3.31 -6.64
CA VAL A 281 14.43 3.09 -6.57
C VAL A 281 13.73 3.58 -7.82
N ALA A 282 14.06 4.77 -8.31
CA ALA A 282 13.46 5.33 -9.53
C ALA A 282 13.76 4.44 -10.75
N CYS A 283 15.02 4.03 -10.92
CA CYS A 283 15.44 3.14 -12.01
C CYS A 283 14.77 1.76 -11.89
N GLY A 284 14.76 1.18 -10.71
CA GLY A 284 14.08 -0.10 -10.43
C GLY A 284 12.58 -0.04 -10.72
N GLY A 285 11.92 1.06 -10.34
CA GLY A 285 10.51 1.31 -10.63
C GLY A 285 10.23 1.40 -12.13
N ILE A 286 11.05 2.13 -12.88
CA ILE A 286 10.93 2.24 -14.35
C ILE A 286 11.14 0.87 -15.02
N ILE A 287 12.18 0.13 -14.62
CA ILE A 287 12.45 -1.21 -15.16
C ILE A 287 11.28 -2.17 -14.86
N SER A 288 10.75 -2.13 -13.63
CA SER A 288 9.60 -2.94 -13.23
C SER A 288 8.36 -2.60 -14.07
N LEU A 289 8.11 -1.30 -14.31
CA LEU A 289 7.02 -0.85 -15.17
C LEU A 289 7.18 -1.39 -16.60
N ILE A 290 8.37 -1.23 -17.21
CA ILE A 290 8.66 -1.71 -18.57
C ILE A 290 8.44 -3.23 -18.66
N LYS A 291 8.91 -4.00 -17.68
CA LYS A 291 8.71 -5.45 -17.62
C LYS A 291 7.23 -5.84 -17.47
N SER A 292 6.45 -5.04 -16.76
CA SER A 292 5.02 -5.27 -16.56
C SER A 292 4.16 -4.79 -17.74
N LEU A 293 4.69 -3.94 -18.62
CA LEU A 293 3.94 -3.31 -19.73
C LEU A 293 3.24 -4.32 -20.65
N PRO A 294 3.87 -5.44 -21.09
CA PRO A 294 3.17 -6.44 -21.92
C PRO A 294 1.96 -7.06 -21.20
N LEU A 295 2.11 -7.34 -19.91
CA LEU A 295 1.04 -7.86 -19.07
C LEU A 295 -0.09 -6.85 -18.92
N ILE A 296 0.25 -5.59 -18.71
CA ILE A 296 -0.67 -4.46 -18.62
C ILE A 296 -1.52 -4.35 -19.87
N ILE A 297 -0.87 -4.28 -21.04
CA ILE A 297 -1.54 -4.13 -22.35
C ILE A 297 -2.44 -5.35 -22.62
N SER A 298 -1.96 -6.56 -22.37
CA SER A 298 -2.74 -7.78 -22.57
C SER A 298 -3.96 -7.84 -21.64
N THR A 299 -3.80 -7.44 -20.36
CA THR A 299 -4.91 -7.40 -19.40
C THR A 299 -5.94 -6.33 -19.79
N PHE A 300 -5.50 -5.14 -20.14
CA PHE A 300 -6.38 -4.07 -20.61
C PHE A 300 -7.17 -4.50 -21.85
N SER A 301 -6.48 -5.07 -22.85
CA SER A 301 -7.10 -5.56 -24.08
C SER A 301 -8.12 -6.67 -23.81
N SER A 302 -7.80 -7.64 -22.94
CA SER A 302 -8.71 -8.74 -22.59
C SER A 302 -9.92 -8.22 -21.80
N THR A 303 -9.72 -7.26 -20.90
CA THR A 303 -10.81 -6.64 -20.15
C THR A 303 -11.76 -5.86 -21.05
N VAL A 304 -11.23 -5.04 -21.97
CA VAL A 304 -12.05 -4.29 -22.93
C VAL A 304 -12.81 -5.24 -23.89
N ARG A 305 -12.19 -6.33 -24.33
CA ARG A 305 -12.87 -7.36 -25.12
C ARG A 305 -13.98 -8.05 -24.34
N GLY A 306 -13.72 -8.40 -23.07
CA GLY A 306 -14.70 -9.01 -22.18
C GLY A 306 -15.91 -8.13 -21.89
N LEU A 307 -15.76 -6.82 -21.94
CA LEU A 307 -16.87 -5.85 -21.82
C LEU A 307 -17.75 -5.82 -23.08
N LYS A 308 -17.19 -6.13 -24.26
CA LYS A 308 -17.94 -6.20 -25.52
C LYS A 308 -18.69 -7.53 -25.71
N GLU A 309 -18.18 -8.61 -25.13
CA GLU A 309 -18.88 -9.87 -25.13
C GLU A 309 -20.06 -9.78 -24.16
N LYS A 310 -21.29 -9.74 -24.69
CA LYS A 310 -22.52 -9.96 -23.94
C LYS A 310 -22.48 -11.38 -23.37
N ASN A 311 -21.77 -11.56 -22.27
CA ASN A 311 -21.84 -12.82 -21.56
C ASN A 311 -23.28 -13.02 -21.05
N SER A 312 -23.83 -14.18 -21.31
CA SER A 312 -25.01 -14.72 -20.65
C SER A 312 -24.79 -14.50 -19.13
N VAL A 313 -25.38 -13.44 -18.62
CA VAL A 313 -25.38 -13.13 -17.19
C VAL A 313 -26.12 -14.30 -16.54
N THR A 314 -25.40 -15.23 -15.97
CA THR A 314 -25.98 -16.15 -15.01
C THR A 314 -26.54 -15.27 -13.91
N ASN A 315 -27.87 -15.29 -13.72
CA ASN A 315 -28.60 -14.51 -12.72
C ASN A 315 -28.29 -14.99 -11.28
N LYS A 316 -27.04 -15.39 -11.04
CA LYS A 316 -26.60 -15.81 -9.71
C LYS A 316 -26.35 -14.57 -8.84
N ARG A 317 -26.90 -14.56 -7.63
CA ARG A 317 -26.77 -13.46 -6.64
C ARG A 317 -25.33 -12.99 -6.47
N THR A 318 -24.38 -13.89 -6.40
CA THR A 318 -22.94 -13.62 -6.21
C THR A 318 -22.27 -12.96 -7.42
N ASN A 319 -22.91 -12.98 -8.61
CA ASN A 319 -22.39 -12.38 -9.84
C ASN A 319 -23.04 -11.04 -10.21
N ILE A 320 -23.94 -10.53 -9.38
CA ILE A 320 -24.58 -9.21 -9.59
C ILE A 320 -23.58 -8.12 -9.26
N ASN A 321 -23.20 -7.34 -10.28
CA ASN A 321 -22.37 -6.15 -10.15
C ASN A 321 -23.19 -4.89 -10.48
N LEU A 322 -22.67 -3.71 -10.13
CA LEU A 322 -23.21 -2.45 -10.61
C LEU A 322 -23.22 -2.42 -12.14
N ASP A 323 -24.27 -1.85 -12.71
CA ASP A 323 -24.34 -1.66 -14.17
C ASP A 323 -23.16 -0.78 -14.61
N ILE A 324 -22.47 -1.23 -15.67
CA ILE A 324 -21.29 -0.53 -16.19
C ILE A 324 -21.61 0.90 -16.65
N ARG A 325 -22.86 1.16 -17.03
CA ARG A 325 -23.34 2.51 -17.40
C ARG A 325 -23.36 3.41 -16.18
N ILE A 326 -23.86 2.90 -15.05
CA ILE A 326 -23.87 3.62 -13.78
C ILE A 326 -22.44 3.90 -13.32
N VAL A 327 -21.55 2.92 -13.42
CA VAL A 327 -20.14 3.08 -13.09
C VAL A 327 -19.49 4.15 -13.96
N GLY A 328 -19.74 4.15 -15.27
CA GLY A 328 -19.23 5.16 -16.19
C GLY A 328 -19.73 6.59 -15.86
N ILE A 329 -21.01 6.72 -15.51
CA ILE A 329 -21.59 8.00 -15.09
C ILE A 329 -20.96 8.47 -13.77
N LEU A 330 -20.79 7.59 -12.80
CA LEU A 330 -20.15 7.93 -11.52
C LEU A 330 -18.70 8.36 -11.70
N ILE A 331 -17.93 7.66 -12.55
CA ILE A 331 -16.55 8.06 -12.88
C ILE A 331 -16.56 9.46 -13.49
N ALA A 332 -17.42 9.72 -14.46
CA ALA A 332 -17.52 11.03 -15.11
C ALA A 332 -17.89 12.14 -14.09
N LEU A 333 -18.83 11.87 -13.18
CA LEU A 333 -19.20 12.81 -12.11
C LEU A 333 -18.03 13.08 -11.15
N VAL A 334 -17.27 12.07 -10.76
CA VAL A 334 -16.13 12.25 -9.87
C VAL A 334 -15.03 13.07 -10.56
N ILE A 335 -14.73 12.78 -11.83
CA ILE A 335 -13.74 13.55 -12.61
C ILE A 335 -14.19 15.01 -12.76
N LEU A 336 -15.48 15.23 -13.05
CA LEU A 336 -16.06 16.56 -13.12
C LEU A 336 -15.96 17.28 -11.77
N ALA A 337 -16.23 16.59 -10.66
CA ALA A 337 -16.09 17.15 -9.33
C ALA A 337 -14.63 17.55 -9.02
N ILE A 338 -13.66 16.70 -9.36
CA ILE A 338 -12.22 17.01 -9.20
C ILE A 338 -11.85 18.27 -9.99
N TRP A 339 -12.37 18.42 -11.20
CA TRP A 339 -12.09 19.61 -12.02
C TRP A 339 -12.75 20.88 -11.50
N LEU A 340 -14.00 20.78 -10.99
CA LEU A 340 -14.80 21.94 -10.58
C LEU A 340 -14.51 22.43 -9.15
N ILE A 341 -13.92 21.61 -8.30
CA ILE A 341 -13.65 21.99 -6.91
C ILE A 341 -12.40 22.87 -6.82
N PRO A 342 -12.52 24.15 -6.43
CA PRO A 342 -11.40 25.10 -6.45
C PRO A 342 -10.27 24.75 -5.50
N VAL A 343 -10.57 23.99 -4.43
CA VAL A 343 -9.59 23.55 -3.43
C VAL A 343 -8.58 22.54 -4.02
N ILE A 344 -8.95 21.87 -5.12
CA ILE A 344 -8.09 20.94 -5.83
C ILE A 344 -7.55 21.68 -7.06
N PRO A 345 -6.26 22.08 -7.08
CA PRO A 345 -5.71 22.89 -8.17
C PRO A 345 -5.42 22.03 -9.42
N VAL A 346 -6.44 21.38 -9.97
CA VAL A 346 -6.33 20.48 -11.12
C VAL A 346 -7.12 21.07 -12.30
N GLY A 347 -6.41 21.42 -13.38
CA GLY A 347 -7.05 21.83 -14.63
C GLY A 347 -7.71 20.65 -15.37
N LEU A 348 -8.48 20.97 -16.42
CA LEU A 348 -9.17 19.96 -17.24
C LEU A 348 -8.22 18.86 -17.75
N LEU A 349 -7.04 19.23 -18.23
CA LEU A 349 -6.02 18.29 -18.68
C LEU A 349 -5.62 17.32 -17.55
N GLY A 350 -5.35 17.85 -16.35
CA GLY A 350 -5.02 17.03 -15.20
C GLY A 350 -6.14 16.06 -14.81
N ALA A 351 -7.40 16.51 -14.86
CA ALA A 351 -8.56 15.64 -14.59
C ALA A 351 -8.67 14.48 -15.60
N ILE A 352 -8.40 14.75 -16.88
CA ILE A 352 -8.36 13.71 -17.92
C ILE A 352 -7.20 12.74 -17.69
N LEU A 353 -6.01 13.22 -17.33
CA LEU A 353 -4.86 12.38 -17.00
C LEU A 353 -5.13 11.49 -15.79
N ILE A 354 -5.80 12.01 -14.75
CA ILE A 354 -6.25 11.22 -13.58
C ILE A 354 -7.15 10.07 -14.03
N ALA A 355 -8.10 10.31 -14.94
CA ALA A 355 -8.99 9.27 -15.44
C ALA A 355 -8.22 8.16 -16.19
N ILE A 356 -7.33 8.54 -17.10
CA ILE A 356 -6.57 7.63 -17.97
C ILE A 356 -5.57 6.81 -17.12
N PHE A 357 -4.70 7.50 -16.39
CA PHE A 357 -3.69 6.83 -15.57
C PHE A 357 -4.29 6.11 -14.37
N GLY A 358 -5.35 6.65 -13.77
CA GLY A 358 -6.06 5.99 -12.68
C GLY A 358 -6.60 4.64 -13.12
N PHE A 359 -7.34 4.55 -14.23
CA PHE A 359 -7.85 3.28 -14.73
C PHE A 359 -6.73 2.32 -15.15
N PHE A 360 -5.71 2.84 -15.84
CA PHE A 360 -4.57 2.04 -16.26
C PHE A 360 -3.82 1.43 -15.07
N PHE A 361 -3.44 2.24 -14.09
CA PHE A 361 -2.70 1.74 -12.93
C PHE A 361 -3.56 0.96 -11.95
N ALA A 362 -4.86 1.23 -11.84
CA ALA A 362 -5.78 0.38 -11.09
C ALA A 362 -5.82 -1.04 -11.68
N THR A 363 -5.88 -1.16 -13.00
CA THR A 363 -5.87 -2.46 -13.69
C THR A 363 -4.57 -3.22 -13.43
N VAL A 364 -3.43 -2.53 -13.56
CA VAL A 364 -2.09 -3.10 -13.30
C VAL A 364 -1.95 -3.55 -11.86
N SER A 365 -2.24 -2.64 -10.94
CA SER A 365 -2.13 -2.89 -9.50
C SER A 365 -3.01 -4.06 -9.08
N SER A 366 -4.26 -4.12 -9.54
CA SER A 366 -5.17 -5.22 -9.23
C SER A 366 -4.63 -6.58 -9.66
N ARG A 367 -3.99 -6.65 -10.82
CA ARG A 367 -3.37 -7.91 -11.29
C ARG A 367 -2.10 -8.24 -10.52
N MET A 368 -1.26 -7.25 -10.23
CA MET A 368 -0.05 -7.44 -9.42
C MET A 368 -0.39 -7.92 -8.01
N VAL A 369 -1.41 -7.33 -7.39
CA VAL A 369 -1.93 -7.81 -6.09
C VAL A 369 -2.38 -9.26 -6.17
N GLY A 370 -3.02 -9.65 -7.27
CA GLY A 370 -3.41 -11.05 -7.52
C GLY A 370 -2.23 -12.02 -7.61
N LEU A 371 -1.07 -11.56 -8.05
CA LEU A 371 0.14 -12.39 -8.21
C LEU A 371 1.02 -12.40 -6.97
N VAL A 372 1.27 -11.24 -6.36
CA VAL A 372 2.32 -11.07 -5.34
C VAL A 372 1.81 -10.58 -3.99
N GLY A 373 0.51 -10.29 -3.87
CA GLY A 373 -0.09 -9.68 -2.68
C GLY A 373 -0.04 -8.15 -2.68
N SER A 374 -0.78 -7.53 -1.77
CA SER A 374 -0.87 -6.07 -1.64
C SER A 374 0.41 -5.45 -1.09
N SER A 375 1.06 -6.11 -0.13
CA SER A 375 2.32 -5.66 0.49
C SER A 375 3.49 -5.56 -0.50
N ASN A 376 3.50 -6.44 -1.52
CA ASN A 376 4.57 -6.52 -2.51
C ASN A 376 4.23 -5.81 -3.84
N ASN A 377 3.10 -5.09 -3.88
CA ASN A 377 2.70 -4.33 -5.06
C ASN A 377 3.65 -3.14 -5.27
N PRO A 378 4.22 -2.94 -6.48
CA PRO A 378 5.20 -1.88 -6.75
C PRO A 378 4.55 -0.49 -6.86
N VAL A 379 3.79 -0.08 -5.84
CA VAL A 379 3.07 1.21 -5.80
C VAL A 379 4.02 2.39 -5.96
N SER A 380 5.19 2.35 -5.31
CA SER A 380 6.20 3.42 -5.41
C SER A 380 6.71 3.60 -6.83
N GLY A 381 7.00 2.50 -7.55
CA GLY A 381 7.44 2.54 -8.94
C GLY A 381 6.35 3.12 -9.87
N MET A 382 5.10 2.69 -9.69
CA MET A 382 3.96 3.22 -10.46
C MET A 382 3.74 4.72 -10.18
N THR A 383 3.86 5.15 -8.93
CA THR A 383 3.74 6.57 -8.53
C THR A 383 4.83 7.41 -9.16
N ILE A 384 6.10 6.98 -9.10
CA ILE A 384 7.22 7.68 -9.73
C ILE A 384 7.00 7.82 -11.24
N ALA A 385 6.62 6.74 -11.91
CA ALA A 385 6.35 6.76 -13.35
C ALA A 385 5.20 7.71 -13.71
N THR A 386 4.11 7.68 -12.95
CA THR A 386 2.96 8.57 -13.15
C THR A 386 3.35 10.03 -12.98
N LEU A 387 4.08 10.37 -11.90
CA LEU A 387 4.52 11.74 -11.62
C LEU A 387 5.45 12.26 -12.72
N LEU A 388 6.44 11.47 -13.16
CA LEU A 388 7.38 11.88 -14.22
C LEU A 388 6.65 12.10 -15.56
N VAL A 389 5.80 11.17 -15.97
CA VAL A 389 5.06 11.28 -17.23
C VAL A 389 4.08 12.46 -17.21
N THR A 390 3.33 12.61 -16.10
CA THR A 390 2.38 13.71 -15.93
C THR A 390 3.09 15.08 -15.93
N ALA A 391 4.19 15.19 -15.18
CA ALA A 391 4.99 16.42 -15.14
C ALA A 391 5.55 16.77 -16.51
N PHE A 392 6.06 15.78 -17.27
CA PHE A 392 6.55 15.99 -18.62
C PHE A 392 5.45 16.47 -19.57
N ILE A 393 4.26 15.84 -19.53
CA ILE A 393 3.12 16.24 -20.37
C ILE A 393 2.67 17.67 -20.03
N ILE A 394 2.48 17.99 -18.75
CA ILE A 394 2.05 19.32 -18.32
C ILE A 394 3.08 20.37 -18.75
N LYS A 395 4.36 20.13 -18.50
CA LYS A 395 5.44 21.04 -18.87
C LYS A 395 5.57 21.24 -20.40
N SER A 396 5.20 20.24 -21.20
CA SER A 396 5.26 20.32 -22.67
C SER A 396 4.10 21.12 -23.27
N ILE A 397 3.02 21.32 -22.52
CA ILE A 397 1.79 22.00 -22.96
C ILE A 397 1.67 23.40 -22.32
N SER A 398 2.31 23.64 -21.19
CA SER A 398 2.47 24.95 -20.54
C SER A 398 3.54 25.79 -21.26
#